data_c2e122a8e942f46771dd9f662471c783
#
_entry.id   c2e122a8e942f46771dd9f662471c783
#
_cell.length_a   1.000
_cell.length_b   1.000
_cell.length_c   1.000
_cell.angle_alpha   90.00
_cell.angle_beta   90.00
_cell.angle_gamma   90.00
#
_symmetry.space_group_name_H-M   'P 1'
#
loop_
_entity.id
_entity.type
_entity.pdbx_description
1 polymer ?
#
loop_
_entity_poly.entity_id
_entity_poly.type
_entity_poly.pdbx_seq_one_letter_code
_entity_poly.pdbx_strand_id
1 'polypeptide(L)'
;MQTSNKHIFIVTYDYPPSNGGIARLCFELKKYLEKKGLNVTVICPQSTSTDAEEDNNVVRLHGRRGILELRTLKYLRKKTVPGDIVITGNYHPEGMLSLLSNRETYILAHGAEYLAGKSFFRRCIWPTYRRFILRNASCVIANSHYTETLVKHCSPNAKTIAIPLAVDAIHFRPTCEKYKDGLLHLSLIH
;
A
#
# COMPACT_ATOMS: atom_id res chain seq x y z
N MET A 1 -31.02 7.60 -2.12
CA MET A 1 -29.62 7.77 -2.56
C MET A 1 -29.11 6.40 -3.00
N GLN A 2 -28.97 6.15 -4.30
CA GLN A 2 -28.31 4.93 -4.79
C GLN A 2 -26.84 5.02 -4.38
N THR A 3 -26.42 4.20 -3.46
CA THR A 3 -25.01 3.96 -3.20
C THR A 3 -24.44 3.32 -4.45
N SER A 4 -23.82 4.12 -5.30
CA SER A 4 -22.97 3.62 -6.39
C SER A 4 -22.04 2.58 -5.75
N ASN A 5 -22.18 1.33 -6.18
CA ASN A 5 -21.44 0.19 -5.63
C ASN A 5 -19.98 0.28 -6.14
N LYS A 6 -19.22 1.29 -5.63
CA LYS A 6 -17.83 1.52 -6.00
C LYS A 6 -17.01 0.30 -5.62
N HIS A 7 -16.28 -0.26 -6.57
CA HIS A 7 -15.34 -1.33 -6.32
C HIS A 7 -13.99 -0.75 -5.90
N ILE A 8 -13.37 -1.33 -4.91
CA ILE A 8 -12.05 -0.94 -4.40
C ILE A 8 -11.02 -1.97 -4.85
N PHE A 9 -9.99 -1.51 -5.55
CA PHE A 9 -8.85 -2.34 -5.92
C PHE A 9 -7.65 -1.95 -5.05
N ILE A 10 -7.05 -2.92 -4.36
CA ILE A 10 -5.79 -2.73 -3.63
C ILE A 10 -4.67 -3.31 -4.49
N VAL A 11 -3.77 -2.46 -4.96
CA VAL A 11 -2.60 -2.89 -5.72
C VAL A 11 -1.38 -2.82 -4.83
N THR A 12 -0.78 -3.96 -4.55
CA THR A 12 0.41 -4.03 -3.71
C THR A 12 1.35 -5.14 -4.16
N TYR A 13 2.65 -4.86 -4.15
CA TYR A 13 3.67 -5.85 -4.48
C TYR A 13 4.17 -6.59 -3.24
N ASP A 14 3.69 -6.20 -2.07
CA ASP A 14 3.93 -6.86 -0.80
C ASP A 14 2.59 -7.27 -0.17
N TYR A 15 2.27 -8.56 -0.21
CA TYR A 15 1.02 -9.16 0.30
C TYR A 15 1.29 -10.55 0.86
N PRO A 16 0.52 -11.04 1.84
CA PRO A 16 0.71 -12.40 2.36
C PRO A 16 0.78 -13.47 1.24
N PRO A 17 1.67 -14.46 1.39
CA PRO A 17 2.38 -14.88 2.60
C PRO A 17 3.63 -14.09 2.98
N SER A 18 3.96 -12.97 2.30
CA SER A 18 5.02 -12.07 2.76
C SER A 18 4.69 -11.53 4.16
N ASN A 19 5.70 -11.49 5.05
CA ASN A 19 5.57 -11.01 6.43
C ASN A 19 5.92 -9.53 6.60
N GLY A 20 5.98 -8.76 5.50
CA GLY A 20 6.28 -7.33 5.54
C GLY A 20 5.18 -6.49 6.19
N GLY A 21 5.55 -5.33 6.75
CA GLY A 21 4.59 -4.40 7.34
C GLY A 21 3.54 -3.90 6.35
N ILE A 22 3.93 -3.68 5.08
CA ILE A 22 3.02 -3.29 4.01
C ILE A 22 2.05 -4.43 3.67
N ALA A 23 2.57 -5.68 3.61
CA ALA A 23 1.76 -6.87 3.37
C ALA A 23 0.65 -7.00 4.42
N ARG A 24 1.01 -6.87 5.69
CA ARG A 24 0.06 -6.93 6.81
C ARG A 24 -0.96 -5.79 6.76
N LEU A 25 -0.51 -4.58 6.49
CA LEU A 25 -1.40 -3.42 6.37
C LEU A 25 -2.43 -3.60 5.25
N CYS A 26 -2.00 -4.00 4.05
CA CYS A 26 -2.89 -4.21 2.91
C CYS A 26 -3.89 -5.35 3.18
N PHE A 27 -3.45 -6.41 3.87
CA PHE A 27 -4.30 -7.52 4.28
C PHE A 27 -5.38 -7.09 5.27
N GLU A 28 -5.00 -6.38 6.34
CA GLU A 28 -5.96 -5.90 7.33
C GLU A 28 -6.90 -4.84 6.74
N LEU A 29 -6.40 -3.98 5.86
CA LEU A 29 -7.22 -3.01 5.14
C LEU A 29 -8.30 -3.70 4.30
N LYS A 30 -7.94 -4.74 3.53
CA LYS A 30 -8.90 -5.55 2.78
C LYS A 30 -9.99 -6.09 3.70
N LYS A 31 -9.59 -6.81 4.76
CA LYS A 31 -10.53 -7.41 5.72
C LYS A 31 -11.48 -6.37 6.33
N TYR A 32 -10.96 -5.21 6.70
CA TYR A 32 -11.77 -4.15 7.30
C TYR A 32 -12.78 -3.57 6.30
N LEU A 33 -12.37 -3.31 5.07
CA LEU A 33 -13.25 -2.79 4.02
C LEU A 33 -14.36 -3.79 3.66
N GLU A 34 -14.02 -5.08 3.55
CA GLU A 34 -14.99 -6.16 3.31
C GLU A 34 -15.98 -6.28 4.48
N LYS A 35 -15.50 -6.18 5.73
CA LYS A 35 -16.37 -6.15 6.92
C LYS A 35 -17.35 -4.97 6.91
N LYS A 36 -17.00 -3.87 6.23
CA LYS A 36 -17.89 -2.72 6.01
C LYS A 36 -18.84 -2.90 4.83
N GLY A 37 -18.85 -4.06 4.19
CA GLY A 37 -19.74 -4.38 3.07
C GLY A 37 -19.26 -3.81 1.73
N LEU A 38 -17.99 -3.42 1.61
CA LEU A 38 -17.42 -2.90 0.37
C LEU A 38 -16.84 -4.04 -0.48
N ASN A 39 -16.99 -3.96 -1.80
CA ASN A 39 -16.36 -4.89 -2.71
C ASN A 39 -14.88 -4.55 -2.87
N VAL A 40 -14.01 -5.47 -2.50
CA VAL A 40 -12.55 -5.27 -2.54
C VAL A 40 -11.89 -6.38 -3.34
N THR A 41 -10.97 -6.00 -4.24
CA THR A 41 -10.09 -6.95 -4.94
C THR A 41 -8.65 -6.54 -4.72
N VAL A 42 -7.81 -7.48 -4.27
CA VAL A 42 -6.36 -7.27 -4.16
C VAL A 42 -5.67 -7.77 -5.42
N ILE A 43 -4.73 -6.98 -5.94
CA ILE A 43 -3.86 -7.36 -7.06
C ILE A 43 -2.43 -7.37 -6.53
N CYS A 44 -1.80 -8.54 -6.54
CA CYS A 44 -0.46 -8.74 -6.02
C CYS A 44 0.36 -9.72 -6.89
N PRO A 45 1.68 -9.78 -6.71
CA PRO A 45 2.51 -10.80 -7.35
C PRO A 45 2.13 -12.21 -6.88
N GLN A 46 2.35 -13.20 -7.77
CA GLN A 46 2.28 -14.60 -7.39
C GLN A 46 3.37 -14.90 -6.37
N SER A 47 2.98 -15.54 -5.27
CA SER A 47 3.92 -16.10 -4.29
C SER A 47 4.47 -17.44 -4.78
N THR A 48 5.70 -17.74 -4.40
CA THR A 48 6.31 -19.06 -4.61
C THR A 48 5.96 -20.05 -3.49
N SER A 49 5.39 -19.58 -2.38
CA SER A 49 4.97 -20.45 -1.27
C SER A 49 3.59 -21.05 -1.51
N THR A 50 3.44 -22.31 -1.16
CA THR A 50 2.19 -23.10 -1.27
C THR A 50 1.13 -22.69 -0.23
N ASP A 51 1.51 -21.90 0.77
CA ASP A 51 0.66 -21.53 1.91
C ASP A 51 -0.25 -20.31 1.64
N ALA A 52 -0.39 -19.90 0.38
CA ALA A 52 -1.30 -18.83 0.05
C ALA A 52 -2.73 -19.34 0.12
N GLU A 53 -3.48 -18.96 1.14
CA GLU A 53 -4.94 -19.21 1.19
C GLU A 53 -5.58 -18.74 -0.11
N GLU A 54 -6.40 -19.62 -0.72
CA GLU A 54 -7.22 -19.27 -1.88
C GLU A 54 -8.33 -18.31 -1.44
N ASP A 55 -8.08 -17.03 -1.64
CA ASP A 55 -9.08 -15.98 -1.46
C ASP A 55 -9.55 -15.53 -2.85
N ASN A 56 -10.82 -15.74 -3.16
CA ASN A 56 -11.43 -15.43 -4.46
C ASN A 56 -11.28 -13.95 -4.86
N ASN A 57 -11.05 -13.06 -3.89
CA ASN A 57 -10.87 -11.65 -4.10
C ASN A 57 -9.38 -11.23 -4.16
N VAL A 58 -8.46 -12.18 -4.27
CA VAL A 58 -7.02 -11.92 -4.42
C VAL A 58 -6.54 -12.41 -5.78
N VAL A 59 -6.16 -11.49 -6.63
CA VAL A 59 -5.65 -11.75 -7.97
C VAL A 59 -4.12 -11.76 -7.93
N ARG A 60 -3.53 -12.93 -8.10
CA ARG A 60 -2.08 -13.13 -8.12
C ARG A 60 -1.56 -13.15 -9.55
N LEU A 61 -0.69 -12.20 -9.88
CA LEU A 61 -0.15 -12.04 -11.22
C LEU A 61 1.27 -12.59 -11.29
N HIS A 62 1.52 -13.45 -12.29
CA HIS A 62 2.85 -13.96 -12.58
C HIS A 62 3.67 -12.97 -13.40
N GLY A 63 4.97 -12.96 -13.21
CA GLY A 63 5.91 -12.22 -14.06
C GLY A 63 7.10 -11.70 -13.29
N ARG A 64 8.22 -11.54 -14.01
CA ARG A 64 9.37 -10.77 -13.52
C ARG A 64 9.08 -9.28 -13.66
N ARG A 65 9.91 -8.46 -13.01
CA ARG A 65 9.88 -6.99 -13.13
C ARG A 65 9.75 -6.56 -14.60
N GLY A 66 8.92 -5.60 -14.91
CA GLY A 66 8.54 -5.17 -16.26
C GLY A 66 7.30 -5.91 -16.79
N ILE A 67 7.31 -7.24 -16.82
CA ILE A 67 6.16 -8.05 -17.26
C ILE A 67 5.02 -7.97 -16.24
N LEU A 68 5.35 -8.02 -14.96
CA LEU A 68 4.38 -7.91 -13.87
C LEU A 68 3.66 -6.56 -13.91
N GLU A 69 4.39 -5.47 -14.09
CA GLU A 69 3.85 -4.12 -14.22
C GLU A 69 2.90 -4.00 -15.42
N LEU A 70 3.29 -4.54 -16.57
CA LEU A 70 2.43 -4.56 -17.76
C LEU A 70 1.14 -5.37 -17.54
N ARG A 71 1.24 -6.52 -16.87
CA ARG A 71 0.08 -7.34 -16.52
C ARG A 71 -0.84 -6.65 -15.53
N THR A 72 -0.27 -6.00 -14.52
CA THR A 72 -1.03 -5.20 -13.53
C THR A 72 -1.77 -4.06 -14.23
N LEU A 73 -1.10 -3.30 -15.09
CA LEU A 73 -1.73 -2.22 -15.85
C LEU A 73 -2.83 -2.74 -16.78
N LYS A 74 -2.58 -3.84 -17.51
CA LYS A 74 -3.58 -4.47 -18.39
C LYS A 74 -4.78 -4.94 -17.59
N TYR A 75 -4.56 -5.54 -16.42
CA TYR A 75 -5.63 -5.98 -15.52
C TYR A 75 -6.47 -4.80 -15.04
N LEU A 76 -5.84 -3.75 -14.52
CA LEU A 76 -6.53 -2.53 -14.08
C LEU A 76 -7.37 -1.94 -15.20
N ARG A 77 -6.80 -1.72 -16.39
CA ARG A 77 -7.54 -1.15 -17.53
C ARG A 77 -8.72 -2.01 -17.98
N LYS A 78 -8.60 -3.33 -17.86
CA LYS A 78 -9.66 -4.27 -18.30
C LYS A 78 -10.76 -4.46 -17.26
N LYS A 79 -10.42 -4.42 -15.99
CA LYS A 79 -11.32 -4.83 -14.89
C LYS A 79 -11.90 -3.68 -14.09
N THR A 80 -11.30 -2.49 -14.16
CA THR A 80 -11.83 -1.32 -13.47
C THR A 80 -12.66 -0.44 -14.40
N VAL A 81 -13.68 0.19 -13.85
CA VAL A 81 -14.57 1.14 -14.55
C VAL A 81 -14.44 2.54 -13.95
N PRO A 82 -14.88 3.60 -14.65
CA PRO A 82 -14.96 4.94 -14.07
C PRO A 82 -15.79 4.94 -12.79
N GLY A 83 -15.24 5.52 -11.73
CA GLY A 83 -15.85 5.51 -10.39
C GLY A 83 -15.26 4.49 -9.43
N ASP A 84 -14.53 3.48 -9.90
CA ASP A 84 -13.75 2.59 -9.04
C ASP A 84 -12.57 3.31 -8.41
N ILE A 85 -12.20 2.84 -7.22
CA ILE A 85 -11.09 3.36 -6.42
C ILE A 85 -9.92 2.40 -6.47
N VAL A 86 -8.71 2.91 -6.67
CA VAL A 86 -7.49 2.13 -6.57
C VAL A 86 -6.66 2.65 -5.39
N ILE A 87 -6.42 1.78 -4.41
CA ILE A 87 -5.52 2.02 -3.28
C ILE A 87 -4.22 1.28 -3.58
N THR A 88 -3.08 1.98 -3.50
CA THR A 88 -1.78 1.37 -3.79
C THR A 88 -0.92 1.26 -2.56
N GLY A 89 -0.24 0.13 -2.40
CA GLY A 89 0.64 -0.14 -1.27
C GLY A 89 1.87 0.77 -1.23
N ASN A 90 2.26 1.32 -2.40
CA ASN A 90 3.36 2.27 -2.51
C ASN A 90 3.15 3.21 -3.71
N TYR A 91 3.92 4.32 -3.80
CA TYR A 91 3.86 5.21 -4.96
C TYR A 91 4.50 4.60 -6.22
N HIS A 92 5.47 3.70 -6.08
CA HIS A 92 6.17 3.05 -7.19
C HIS A 92 6.41 1.55 -6.92
N PRO A 93 6.13 0.69 -7.89
CA PRO A 93 5.51 0.99 -9.21
C PRO A 93 3.99 1.15 -9.17
N GLU A 94 3.31 0.71 -8.11
CA GLU A 94 1.85 0.55 -8.01
C GLU A 94 1.09 1.86 -8.27
N GLY A 95 1.53 2.96 -7.62
CA GLY A 95 0.90 4.28 -7.79
C GLY A 95 0.98 4.78 -9.24
N MET A 96 2.12 4.58 -9.91
CA MET A 96 2.26 4.92 -11.32
C MET A 96 1.32 4.10 -12.21
N LEU A 97 1.21 2.79 -11.96
CA LEU A 97 0.33 1.91 -12.73
C LEU A 97 -1.14 2.28 -12.56
N SER A 98 -1.54 2.65 -11.34
CA SER A 98 -2.88 3.14 -11.05
C SER A 98 -3.17 4.43 -11.82
N LEU A 99 -2.29 5.42 -11.79
CA LEU A 99 -2.45 6.67 -12.56
C LEU A 99 -2.55 6.40 -14.06
N LEU A 100 -1.73 5.51 -14.60
CA LEU A 100 -1.78 5.12 -16.02
C LEU A 100 -3.07 4.37 -16.39
N SER A 101 -3.78 3.82 -15.42
CA SER A 101 -5.10 3.22 -15.64
C SER A 101 -6.23 4.26 -15.65
N ASN A 102 -5.93 5.52 -15.34
CA ASN A 102 -6.86 6.64 -15.28
C ASN A 102 -8.01 6.40 -14.26
N ARG A 103 -7.62 5.96 -13.05
CA ARG A 103 -8.57 5.71 -11.95
C ARG A 103 -8.29 6.63 -10.76
N GLU A 104 -9.30 6.78 -9.92
CA GLU A 104 -9.16 7.51 -8.66
C GLU A 104 -8.14 6.78 -7.78
N THR A 105 -6.96 7.39 -7.58
CA THR A 105 -5.79 6.75 -7.01
C THR A 105 -5.50 7.28 -5.62
N TYR A 106 -5.44 6.38 -4.64
CA TYR A 106 -4.99 6.63 -3.28
C TYR A 106 -3.68 5.90 -3.02
N ILE A 107 -2.69 6.57 -2.48
CA ILE A 107 -1.35 6.02 -2.26
C ILE A 107 -1.09 5.90 -0.77
N LEU A 108 -0.75 4.71 -0.28
CA LEU A 108 -0.26 4.52 1.08
C LEU A 108 1.21 4.94 1.16
N ALA A 109 1.54 5.79 2.13
CA ALA A 109 2.88 6.30 2.36
C ALA A 109 3.41 5.82 3.72
N HIS A 110 4.59 5.17 3.71
CA HIS A 110 5.15 4.50 4.89
C HIS A 110 6.36 5.23 5.49
N GLY A 111 7.00 6.13 4.73
CA GLY A 111 8.10 7.00 5.18
C GLY A 111 9.46 6.68 4.58
N ALA A 112 9.95 5.44 4.68
CA ALA A 112 11.29 5.05 4.25
C ALA A 112 11.56 5.31 2.75
N GLU A 113 10.55 5.16 1.92
CA GLU A 113 10.62 5.36 0.46
C GLU A 113 10.80 6.83 0.05
N TYR A 114 10.57 7.76 0.97
CA TYR A 114 10.74 9.21 0.73
C TYR A 114 12.12 9.72 1.12
N LEU A 115 12.92 8.91 1.80
CA LEU A 115 14.28 9.27 2.18
C LEU A 115 15.21 9.31 0.97
N ALA A 116 16.29 10.10 1.07
CA ALA A 116 17.22 10.29 -0.03
C ALA A 116 17.97 9.01 -0.40
N GLY A 117 17.93 8.62 -1.67
CA GLY A 117 18.68 7.49 -2.19
C GLY A 117 20.15 7.83 -2.45
N LYS A 118 21.05 6.83 -2.32
CA LYS A 118 22.50 7.00 -2.51
C LYS A 118 22.93 7.09 -3.99
N SER A 119 22.13 6.59 -4.94
CA SER A 119 22.47 6.56 -6.37
C SER A 119 22.26 7.91 -7.05
N PHE A 120 23.16 8.30 -7.98
CA PHE A 120 23.04 9.51 -8.81
C PHE A 120 21.69 9.57 -9.55
N PHE A 121 21.27 8.48 -10.19
CA PHE A 121 19.98 8.39 -10.87
C PHE A 121 18.80 8.67 -9.93
N ARG A 122 18.86 8.14 -8.69
CA ARG A 122 17.85 8.39 -7.66
C ARG A 122 17.86 9.85 -7.16
N ARG A 123 18.96 10.57 -7.31
CA ARG A 123 19.05 11.98 -6.92
C ARG A 123 18.51 12.92 -7.99
N CYS A 124 18.69 12.62 -9.27
CA CYS A 124 18.38 13.54 -10.36
C CYS A 124 16.99 13.29 -11.00
N ILE A 125 16.67 12.05 -11.34
CA ILE A 125 15.44 11.72 -12.10
C ILE A 125 14.29 11.33 -11.15
N TRP A 126 14.62 10.58 -10.11
CA TRP A 126 13.62 10.03 -9.18
C TRP A 126 12.77 11.07 -8.46
N PRO A 127 13.29 12.24 -8.04
CA PRO A 127 12.47 13.28 -7.41
C PRO A 127 11.37 13.82 -8.32
N THR A 128 11.68 14.08 -9.59
CA THR A 128 10.69 14.57 -10.57
C THR A 128 9.61 13.53 -10.84
N TYR A 129 10.02 12.27 -11.04
CA TYR A 129 9.12 11.15 -11.23
C TYR A 129 8.19 10.95 -10.02
N ARG A 130 8.76 10.92 -8.81
CA ARG A 130 8.00 10.81 -7.56
C ARG A 130 7.03 11.97 -7.39
N ARG A 131 7.50 13.20 -7.60
CA ARG A 131 6.65 14.41 -7.53
C ARG A 131 5.47 14.34 -8.49
N PHE A 132 5.69 13.85 -9.70
CA PHE A 132 4.63 13.63 -10.67
C PHE A 132 3.55 12.67 -10.14
N ILE A 133 3.94 11.52 -9.61
CA ILE A 133 3.00 10.53 -9.07
C ILE A 133 2.20 11.11 -7.90
N LEU A 134 2.89 11.67 -6.91
CA LEU A 134 2.27 12.18 -5.69
C LEU A 134 1.30 13.34 -5.97
N ARG A 135 1.64 14.22 -6.91
CA ARG A 135 0.80 15.35 -7.30
C ARG A 135 -0.48 14.92 -8.01
N ASN A 136 -0.44 13.86 -8.80
CA ASN A 136 -1.56 13.39 -9.61
C ASN A 136 -2.43 12.35 -8.88
N ALA A 137 -2.01 11.88 -7.71
CA ALA A 137 -2.86 11.05 -6.86
C ALA A 137 -4.05 11.84 -6.32
N SER A 138 -5.18 11.16 -6.15
CA SER A 138 -6.38 11.74 -5.52
C SER A 138 -6.12 12.12 -4.08
N CYS A 139 -5.36 11.26 -3.35
CA CYS A 139 -4.83 11.54 -2.03
C CYS A 139 -3.66 10.61 -1.70
N VAL A 140 -2.69 11.11 -0.92
CA VAL A 140 -1.63 10.31 -0.31
C VAL A 140 -1.93 10.15 1.17
N ILE A 141 -2.13 8.92 1.60
CA ILE A 141 -2.47 8.55 2.98
C ILE A 141 -1.17 8.20 3.70
N ALA A 142 -0.69 9.09 4.54
CA ALA A 142 0.54 8.91 5.32
C ALA A 142 0.24 8.19 6.64
N ASN A 143 1.08 7.23 7.01
CA ASN A 143 0.95 6.48 8.26
C ASN A 143 1.30 7.30 9.53
N SER A 144 1.78 8.52 9.37
CA SER A 144 2.10 9.44 10.47
C SER A 144 2.20 10.88 9.95
N HIS A 145 2.13 11.87 10.85
CA HIS A 145 2.39 13.27 10.52
C HIS A 145 3.82 13.49 10.02
N TYR A 146 4.80 12.74 10.55
CA TYR A 146 6.16 12.78 10.05
C TYR A 146 6.23 12.34 8.58
N THR A 147 5.60 11.22 8.23
CA THR A 147 5.53 10.75 6.84
C THR A 147 4.80 11.75 5.94
N GLU A 148 3.73 12.36 6.42
CA GLU A 148 3.03 13.43 5.69
C GLU A 148 3.96 14.61 5.38
N THR A 149 4.77 15.03 6.34
CA THR A 149 5.78 16.09 6.15
C THR A 149 6.80 15.71 5.08
N LEU A 150 7.27 14.45 5.07
CA LEU A 150 8.17 13.94 4.02
C LEU A 150 7.52 13.97 2.64
N VAL A 151 6.26 13.56 2.53
CA VAL A 151 5.50 13.61 1.27
C VAL A 151 5.38 15.05 0.78
N LYS A 152 4.99 15.98 1.63
CA LYS A 152 4.87 17.41 1.31
C LYS A 152 6.21 18.04 0.93
N HIS A 153 7.30 17.64 1.57
CA HIS A 153 8.64 18.07 1.16
C HIS A 153 8.98 17.60 -0.26
N CYS A 154 8.63 16.38 -0.61
CA CYS A 154 8.83 15.83 -1.96
C CYS A 154 7.88 16.43 -3.01
N SER A 155 6.65 16.72 -2.64
CA SER A 155 5.60 17.26 -3.51
C SER A 155 4.66 18.19 -2.74
N PRO A 156 4.97 19.51 -2.67
CA PRO A 156 4.18 20.47 -1.91
C PRO A 156 2.70 20.53 -2.31
N ASN A 157 2.39 20.23 -3.57
CA ASN A 157 1.04 20.26 -4.11
C ASN A 157 0.31 18.91 -4.03
N ALA A 158 0.88 17.90 -3.39
CA ALA A 158 0.20 16.63 -3.15
C ALA A 158 -0.94 16.83 -2.14
N LYS A 159 -2.10 16.26 -2.43
CA LYS A 159 -3.17 16.14 -1.44
C LYS A 159 -2.79 15.05 -0.45
N THR A 160 -2.68 15.36 0.82
CA THR A 160 -2.22 14.43 1.84
C THR A 160 -3.15 14.40 3.03
N ILE A 161 -3.20 13.26 3.70
CA ILE A 161 -3.83 13.07 4.99
C ILE A 161 -2.98 12.13 5.83
N ALA A 162 -2.74 12.47 7.09
CA ALA A 162 -2.09 11.58 8.03
C ALA A 162 -3.15 10.73 8.77
N ILE A 163 -3.05 9.42 8.63
CA ILE A 163 -3.86 8.45 9.36
C ILE A 163 -2.89 7.52 10.09
N PRO A 164 -2.67 7.73 11.41
CA PRO A 164 -1.80 6.87 12.19
C PRO A 164 -2.26 5.42 12.14
N LEU A 165 -1.29 4.50 12.06
CA LEU A 165 -1.59 3.07 12.06
C LEU A 165 -2.18 2.68 13.41
N ALA A 166 -3.30 1.98 13.37
CA ALA A 166 -3.92 1.40 14.55
C ALA A 166 -3.23 0.08 14.92
N VAL A 167 -3.22 -0.23 16.21
CA VAL A 167 -2.79 -1.51 16.76
C VAL A 167 -4.02 -2.24 17.29
N ASP A 168 -4.11 -3.54 17.02
CA ASP A 168 -5.13 -4.39 17.63
C ASP A 168 -4.86 -4.54 19.14
N ALA A 169 -5.53 -3.72 19.95
CA ALA A 169 -5.36 -3.71 21.40
C ALA A 169 -5.88 -4.98 22.08
N ILE A 170 -6.68 -5.80 21.39
CA ILE A 170 -7.14 -7.08 21.91
C ILE A 170 -6.03 -8.13 21.76
N HIS A 171 -5.36 -8.12 20.62
CA HIS A 171 -4.26 -9.03 20.33
C HIS A 171 -2.96 -8.60 21.03
N PHE A 172 -2.63 -7.31 20.99
CA PHE A 172 -1.42 -6.72 21.60
C PHE A 172 -1.72 -6.11 22.97
N ARG A 173 -2.19 -6.91 23.89
CA ARG A 173 -2.39 -6.48 25.29
C ARG A 173 -1.17 -6.89 26.14
N PRO A 174 -0.80 -6.09 27.15
CA PRO A 174 0.23 -6.49 28.09
C PRO A 174 -0.12 -7.83 28.74
N THR A 175 0.75 -8.82 28.60
CA THR A 175 0.69 -10.02 29.42
C THR A 175 1.23 -9.64 30.81
N CYS A 176 0.52 -10.01 31.89
CA CYS A 176 0.89 -9.64 33.26
C CYS A 176 2.21 -10.21 33.77
N GLU A 177 2.98 -10.91 32.96
CA GLU A 177 4.31 -11.38 33.31
C GLU A 177 5.32 -10.24 33.16
N LYS A 178 5.55 -9.51 34.26
CA LYS A 178 6.74 -8.68 34.38
C LYS A 178 7.94 -9.60 34.39
N TYR A 179 8.86 -9.41 33.44
CA TYR A 179 10.17 -10.05 33.55
C TYR A 179 10.81 -9.66 34.87
N LYS A 180 11.23 -10.65 35.62
CA LYS A 180 11.80 -10.51 37.02
C LYS A 180 13.10 -9.71 37.06
N ASP A 181 13.72 -9.49 35.89
CA ASP A 181 14.99 -8.76 35.73
C ASP A 181 14.83 -7.23 35.54
N GLY A 182 13.59 -6.74 35.43
CA GLY A 182 13.32 -5.33 35.23
C GLY A 182 13.77 -4.76 33.88
N LEU A 183 14.25 -5.60 32.94
CA LEU A 183 14.71 -5.20 31.63
C LEU A 183 13.58 -5.25 30.61
N LEU A 184 13.59 -4.32 29.66
CA LEU A 184 12.69 -4.32 28.52
C LEU A 184 13.34 -5.11 27.37
N HIS A 185 12.84 -6.32 27.11
CA HIS A 185 13.31 -7.14 25.99
C HIS A 185 12.63 -6.70 24.70
N LEU A 186 13.35 -6.00 23.85
CA LEU A 186 12.92 -5.64 22.50
C LEU A 186 13.52 -6.64 21.51
N SER A 187 12.67 -7.37 20.80
CA SER A 187 13.10 -8.20 19.67
C SER A 187 13.09 -7.36 18.40
N LEU A 188 14.28 -7.04 17.88
CA LEU A 188 14.43 -6.51 16.53
C LEU A 188 14.48 -7.70 15.58
N ILE A 189 13.40 -7.88 14.81
CA ILE A 189 13.39 -8.84 13.70
C ILE A 189 14.03 -8.12 12.52
N HIS A 190 15.20 -8.59 12.13
CA HIS A 190 15.91 -8.16 10.92
C HIS A 190 15.47 -8.97 9.72
#